data_d586998abdcc5342bbf4221068994225
#
_entry.id   d586998abdcc5342bbf4221068994225
#
_cell.length_a   1.000
_cell.length_b   1.000
_cell.length_c   1.000
_cell.angle_alpha   90.00
_cell.angle_beta   90.00
_cell.angle_gamma   90.00
#
_symmetry.space_group_name_H-M   'P 1'
#
loop_
_entity.id
_entity.type
_entity.pdbx_description
1 polymer ?
#
loop_
_entity_poly.entity_id
_entity_poly.type
_entity_poly.pdbx_seq_one_letter_code
_entity_poly.pdbx_strand_id
1 'polypeptide(L)'
;PNGNVMQGASISGNGTSFWMILEIPSDEFTNNSMHRYSVIAHEYFHVYQMSLSENFAAPSDDPNGFSILWLSEGTAASFESLYIQQYYGINYFEEGFAWVDISQAVTNPASYESFDVGDMNYAGSTFMILALVSELKKIGFSEEKAFQSVYKTFWESNPSNINWKTKFEEVFTISVD
;
A
#
# COMPACT_ATOMS: atom_id res chain seq x y z
N PRO A 1 6.73 -24.89 -23.79
CA PRO A 1 6.49 -23.65 -23.12
C PRO A 1 7.59 -23.48 -22.11
N ASN A 2 8.50 -22.53 -22.37
CA ASN A 2 9.53 -22.16 -21.41
C ASN A 2 8.80 -21.34 -20.34
N GLY A 3 8.43 -22.02 -19.26
CA GLY A 3 7.77 -21.39 -18.13
C GLY A 3 8.74 -20.52 -17.36
N ASN A 4 8.88 -19.28 -17.77
CA ASN A 4 9.14 -18.24 -16.79
C ASN A 4 7.88 -18.19 -15.93
N VAL A 5 7.98 -18.68 -14.73
CA VAL A 5 6.95 -18.48 -13.72
C VAL A 5 6.94 -16.97 -13.46
N MET A 6 6.02 -16.26 -14.07
CA MET A 6 5.76 -14.88 -13.71
C MET A 6 5.12 -14.94 -12.33
N GLN A 7 5.81 -14.42 -11.35
CA GLN A 7 5.23 -14.11 -10.06
C GLN A 7 4.73 -12.68 -10.15
N GLY A 8 3.43 -12.49 -9.95
CA GLY A 8 2.92 -11.14 -10.02
C GLY A 8 1.42 -11.04 -9.86
N ALA A 9 1.00 -9.85 -9.61
CA ALA A 9 -0.38 -9.46 -9.61
C ALA A 9 -0.56 -8.28 -10.56
N SER A 10 -1.71 -8.19 -11.17
CA SER A 10 -2.09 -7.03 -11.97
C SER A 10 -3.56 -6.72 -11.80
N ILE A 11 -3.85 -5.43 -11.69
CA ILE A 11 -5.21 -4.92 -11.64
C ILE A 11 -5.45 -4.07 -12.88
N SER A 12 -6.62 -4.22 -13.44
CA SER A 12 -7.06 -3.44 -14.59
C SER A 12 -8.54 -3.11 -14.46
N GLY A 13 -8.96 -1.99 -15.00
CA GLY A 13 -10.36 -1.58 -14.90
C GLY A 13 -10.71 -0.44 -15.87
N ASN A 14 -12.00 -0.09 -15.88
CA ASN A 14 -12.55 1.00 -16.69
C ASN A 14 -13.38 1.99 -15.86
N GLY A 15 -13.10 2.11 -14.56
CA GLY A 15 -13.81 2.98 -13.64
C GLY A 15 -15.11 2.40 -13.06
N THR A 16 -15.71 1.40 -13.71
CA THR A 16 -16.95 0.74 -13.23
C THR A 16 -16.78 -0.74 -12.99
N SER A 17 -15.77 -1.35 -13.60
CA SER A 17 -15.45 -2.76 -13.47
C SER A 17 -13.94 -2.91 -13.36
N PHE A 18 -13.52 -3.69 -12.38
CA PHE A 18 -12.11 -4.03 -12.16
C PHE A 18 -11.94 -5.54 -12.23
N TRP A 19 -10.81 -5.98 -12.76
CA TRP A 19 -10.38 -7.38 -12.72
C TRP A 19 -8.96 -7.47 -12.22
N MET A 20 -8.73 -8.50 -11.46
CA MET A 20 -7.46 -8.80 -10.84
C MET A 20 -6.95 -10.14 -11.35
N ILE A 21 -5.72 -10.18 -11.79
CA ILE A 21 -5.03 -11.40 -12.18
C ILE A 21 -3.93 -11.64 -11.16
N LEU A 22 -3.97 -12.81 -10.51
CA LEU A 22 -2.97 -13.23 -9.54
C LEU A 22 -2.26 -14.48 -10.06
N GLU A 23 -0.95 -14.39 -10.14
CA GLU A 23 -0.08 -15.52 -10.49
C GLU A 23 0.62 -15.99 -9.21
N ILE A 24 0.01 -16.96 -8.52
CA ILE A 24 0.54 -17.51 -7.28
C ILE A 24 1.31 -18.79 -7.61
N PRO A 25 2.62 -18.86 -7.32
CA PRO A 25 3.43 -20.04 -7.56
C PRO A 25 2.88 -21.29 -6.84
N SER A 26 2.96 -22.43 -7.49
CA SER A 26 2.44 -23.71 -6.95
C SER A 26 3.16 -24.15 -5.68
N ASP A 27 4.42 -23.76 -5.50
CA ASP A 27 5.20 -24.07 -4.31
C ASP A 27 4.71 -23.35 -3.06
N GLU A 28 4.05 -22.20 -3.20
CA GLU A 28 3.41 -21.53 -2.07
C GLU A 28 2.26 -22.34 -1.45
N PHE A 29 1.59 -23.15 -2.28
CA PHE A 29 0.55 -24.06 -1.78
C PHE A 29 1.16 -25.30 -1.12
N THR A 30 2.29 -25.80 -1.64
CA THR A 30 3.01 -26.95 -1.06
C THR A 30 3.72 -26.61 0.23
N ASN A 31 4.30 -25.43 0.31
CA ASN A 31 5.04 -24.95 1.48
C ASN A 31 4.14 -24.23 2.51
N ASN A 32 2.85 -24.16 2.24
CA ASN A 32 1.88 -23.47 3.10
C ASN A 32 2.24 -22.01 3.39
N SER A 33 2.79 -21.31 2.40
CA SER A 33 3.16 -19.89 2.53
C SER A 33 1.93 -19.01 2.80
N MET A 34 2.06 -18.05 3.71
CA MET A 34 1.03 -17.03 3.93
C MET A 34 0.93 -16.01 2.80
N HIS A 35 1.99 -15.85 2.03
CA HIS A 35 2.03 -14.91 0.92
C HIS A 35 0.89 -15.15 -0.10
N ARG A 36 0.50 -16.40 -0.35
CA ARG A 36 -0.66 -16.73 -1.23
C ARG A 36 -1.98 -16.10 -0.78
N TYR A 37 -2.13 -15.79 0.50
CA TYR A 37 -3.33 -15.14 1.04
C TYR A 37 -3.11 -13.64 1.19
N SER A 38 -1.91 -13.24 1.59
CA SER A 38 -1.58 -11.84 1.78
C SER A 38 -1.64 -11.06 0.47
N VAL A 39 -1.12 -11.63 -0.62
CA VAL A 39 -1.16 -10.99 -1.95
C VAL A 39 -2.60 -10.74 -2.43
N ILE A 40 -3.53 -11.63 -2.10
CA ILE A 40 -4.95 -11.41 -2.43
C ILE A 40 -5.50 -10.19 -1.68
N ALA A 41 -5.20 -10.08 -0.39
CA ALA A 41 -5.62 -8.94 0.43
C ALA A 41 -4.98 -7.63 -0.05
N HIS A 42 -3.69 -7.67 -0.41
CA HIS A 42 -2.94 -6.56 -0.97
C HIS A 42 -3.59 -6.01 -2.24
N GLU A 43 -3.76 -6.85 -3.23
CA GLU A 43 -4.33 -6.46 -4.52
C GLU A 43 -5.81 -6.04 -4.42
N TYR A 44 -6.57 -6.70 -3.55
CA TYR A 44 -7.94 -6.27 -3.27
C TYR A 44 -7.97 -4.86 -2.68
N PHE A 45 -6.99 -4.51 -1.85
CA PHE A 45 -6.89 -3.16 -1.31
C PHE A 45 -6.61 -2.13 -2.41
N HIS A 46 -5.81 -2.44 -3.43
CA HIS A 46 -5.64 -1.56 -4.60
C HIS A 46 -6.96 -1.34 -5.37
N VAL A 47 -7.78 -2.39 -5.53
CA VAL A 47 -9.14 -2.21 -6.10
C VAL A 47 -9.97 -1.26 -5.26
N TYR A 48 -9.86 -1.36 -3.93
CA TYR A 48 -10.55 -0.45 -3.03
C TYR A 48 -10.06 1.00 -3.18
N GLN A 49 -8.74 1.23 -3.24
CA GLN A 49 -8.15 2.55 -3.50
C GLN A 49 -8.66 3.13 -4.83
N MET A 50 -8.66 2.34 -5.91
CA MET A 50 -9.18 2.74 -7.22
C MET A 50 -10.67 3.09 -7.19
N SER A 51 -11.44 2.43 -6.34
CA SER A 51 -12.87 2.73 -6.19
C SER A 51 -13.14 4.05 -5.47
N LEU A 52 -12.18 4.55 -4.71
CA LEU A 52 -12.26 5.79 -3.94
C LEU A 52 -11.61 6.99 -4.65
N SER A 53 -10.63 6.74 -5.52
CA SER A 53 -9.84 7.78 -6.18
C SER A 53 -9.77 7.54 -7.69
N GLU A 54 -10.36 8.45 -8.45
CA GLU A 54 -10.29 8.44 -9.91
C GLU A 54 -8.84 8.66 -10.40
N ASN A 55 -8.07 9.49 -9.69
CA ASN A 55 -6.67 9.75 -10.03
C ASN A 55 -5.79 8.52 -9.79
N PHE A 56 -6.07 7.72 -8.78
CA PHE A 56 -5.36 6.46 -8.56
C PHE A 56 -5.77 5.39 -9.58
N ALA A 57 -7.01 5.41 -10.03
CA ALA A 57 -7.50 4.51 -11.08
C ALA A 57 -7.09 4.96 -12.51
N ALA A 58 -6.52 6.15 -12.67
CA ALA A 58 -6.09 6.67 -13.96
C ALA A 58 -4.89 5.88 -14.51
N PRO A 59 -4.67 5.87 -15.84
CA PRO A 59 -3.46 5.30 -16.42
C PRO A 59 -2.18 5.91 -15.84
N SER A 60 -1.14 5.12 -15.74
CA SER A 60 0.14 5.54 -15.11
C SER A 60 0.84 6.71 -15.82
N ASP A 61 0.49 6.98 -17.06
CA ASP A 61 0.98 8.12 -17.86
C ASP A 61 0.06 9.36 -17.82
N ASP A 62 -1.06 9.29 -17.08
CA ASP A 62 -1.92 10.45 -16.87
C ASP A 62 -1.21 11.48 -15.97
N PRO A 63 -1.06 12.74 -16.43
CA PRO A 63 -0.42 13.79 -15.61
C PRO A 63 -1.18 14.10 -14.30
N ASN A 64 -2.46 13.78 -14.23
CA ASN A 64 -3.26 13.92 -13.02
C ASN A 64 -3.32 12.63 -12.21
N GLY A 65 -2.68 11.57 -12.67
CA GLY A 65 -2.62 10.29 -11.95
C GLY A 65 -1.93 10.40 -10.61
N PHE A 66 -2.01 9.34 -9.83
CA PHE A 66 -1.33 9.21 -8.54
C PHE A 66 -0.34 8.04 -8.57
N SER A 67 0.94 8.33 -8.35
CA SER A 67 2.02 7.35 -8.40
C SER A 67 2.99 7.45 -7.22
N ILE A 68 2.54 7.96 -6.07
CA ILE A 68 3.34 8.04 -4.86
C ILE A 68 3.31 6.66 -4.17
N LEU A 69 4.29 5.83 -4.51
CA LEU A 69 4.27 4.40 -4.20
C LEU A 69 4.31 4.10 -2.69
N TRP A 70 5.03 4.89 -1.88
CA TRP A 70 5.04 4.61 -0.44
C TRP A 70 3.65 4.75 0.21
N LEU A 71 2.80 5.63 -0.33
CA LEU A 71 1.40 5.74 0.12
C LEU A 71 0.55 4.59 -0.44
N SER A 72 0.60 4.32 -1.74
CA SER A 72 -0.23 3.28 -2.35
C SER A 72 0.17 1.89 -1.87
N GLU A 73 1.42 1.53 -2.03
CA GLU A 73 1.93 0.20 -1.68
C GLU A 73 2.05 0.00 -0.17
N GLY A 74 2.48 1.05 0.56
CA GLY A 74 2.58 0.99 2.02
C GLY A 74 1.22 0.80 2.67
N THR A 75 0.15 1.43 2.16
CA THR A 75 -1.21 1.19 2.67
C THR A 75 -1.69 -0.21 2.34
N ALA A 76 -1.46 -0.72 1.13
CA ALA A 76 -1.82 -2.08 0.75
C ALA A 76 -1.07 -3.13 1.59
N ALA A 77 0.25 -2.98 1.74
CA ALA A 77 1.08 -3.89 2.52
C ALA A 77 0.78 -3.84 4.03
N SER A 78 0.45 -2.67 4.57
CA SER A 78 0.00 -2.59 5.97
C SER A 78 -1.37 -3.22 6.17
N PHE A 79 -2.29 -3.05 5.22
CA PHE A 79 -3.61 -3.68 5.26
C PHE A 79 -3.50 -5.21 5.18
N GLU A 80 -2.73 -5.75 4.23
CA GLU A 80 -2.54 -7.19 4.12
C GLU A 80 -1.98 -7.81 5.42
N SER A 81 -1.03 -7.12 6.05
CA SER A 81 -0.42 -7.58 7.30
C SER A 81 -1.42 -7.64 8.45
N LEU A 82 -2.25 -6.60 8.58
CA LEU A 82 -3.35 -6.58 9.57
C LEU A 82 -4.41 -7.64 9.26
N TYR A 83 -4.72 -7.85 7.98
CA TYR A 83 -5.66 -8.89 7.54
C TYR A 83 -5.16 -10.30 7.94
N ILE A 84 -3.90 -10.61 7.65
CA ILE A 84 -3.28 -11.90 8.02
C ILE A 84 -3.26 -12.07 9.53
N GLN A 85 -2.92 -11.03 10.28
CA GLN A 85 -2.93 -11.08 11.74
C GLN A 85 -4.34 -11.36 12.28
N GLN A 86 -5.35 -10.68 11.75
CA GLN A 86 -6.73 -10.81 12.23
C GLN A 86 -7.35 -12.17 11.92
N TYR A 87 -7.15 -12.69 10.72
CA TYR A 87 -7.85 -13.88 10.25
C TYR A 87 -7.06 -15.18 10.39
N TYR A 88 -5.74 -15.09 10.45
CA TYR A 88 -4.85 -16.26 10.56
C TYR A 88 -4.05 -16.28 11.86
N GLY A 89 -4.06 -15.22 12.66
CA GLY A 89 -3.35 -15.14 13.92
C GLY A 89 -1.82 -15.04 13.78
N ILE A 90 -1.33 -14.69 12.61
CA ILE A 90 0.10 -14.63 12.29
C ILE A 90 0.53 -13.16 12.25
N ASN A 91 1.60 -12.82 12.98
CA ASN A 91 2.22 -11.50 12.88
C ASN A 91 3.04 -11.39 11.59
N TYR A 92 2.38 -11.02 10.50
CA TYR A 92 2.98 -10.98 9.19
C TYR A 92 4.07 -9.88 9.06
N PHE A 93 4.00 -8.84 9.87
CA PHE A 93 5.10 -7.87 9.97
C PHE A 93 6.40 -8.53 10.45
N GLU A 94 6.31 -9.38 11.46
CA GLU A 94 7.47 -10.07 12.01
C GLU A 94 8.01 -11.12 11.03
N GLU A 95 7.13 -11.86 10.39
CA GLU A 95 7.53 -12.90 9.44
C GLU A 95 8.00 -12.35 8.10
N GLY A 96 7.33 -11.33 7.56
CA GLY A 96 7.56 -10.81 6.21
C GLY A 96 8.49 -9.61 6.14
N PHE A 97 8.49 -8.74 7.15
CA PHE A 97 9.15 -7.43 7.05
C PHE A 97 10.25 -7.19 8.09
N ALA A 98 10.31 -7.96 9.18
CA ALA A 98 11.29 -7.72 10.25
C ALA A 98 12.76 -7.83 9.80
N TRP A 99 13.01 -8.50 8.71
CA TRP A 99 14.35 -8.76 8.16
C TRP A 99 14.80 -7.73 7.13
N VAL A 100 13.91 -6.84 6.72
CA VAL A 100 14.19 -5.85 5.68
C VAL A 100 14.82 -4.61 6.30
N ASP A 101 15.83 -4.08 5.65
CA ASP A 101 16.46 -2.81 6.04
C ASP A 101 15.51 -1.64 5.75
N ILE A 102 15.04 -0.98 6.80
CA ILE A 102 14.21 0.22 6.73
C ILE A 102 14.99 1.51 6.97
N SER A 103 16.32 1.45 6.99
CA SER A 103 17.16 2.62 7.32
C SER A 103 16.89 3.82 6.40
N GLN A 104 16.60 3.59 5.14
CA GLN A 104 16.22 4.63 4.19
C GLN A 104 14.93 5.35 4.60
N ALA A 105 13.91 4.62 5.05
CA ALA A 105 12.65 5.21 5.51
C ALA A 105 12.85 6.10 6.76
N VAL A 106 13.87 5.78 7.58
CA VAL A 106 14.20 6.54 8.80
C VAL A 106 15.10 7.75 8.49
N THR A 107 16.11 7.58 7.64
CA THR A 107 17.16 8.59 7.43
C THR A 107 16.92 9.51 6.24
N ASN A 108 16.15 9.06 5.24
CA ASN A 108 15.85 9.81 4.04
C ASN A 108 14.45 9.47 3.50
N PRO A 109 13.38 9.72 4.29
CA PRO A 109 12.01 9.37 3.89
C PRO A 109 11.58 10.03 2.58
N ALA A 110 12.08 11.21 2.26
CA ALA A 110 11.78 11.92 1.01
C ALA A 110 12.17 11.11 -0.24
N SER A 111 13.11 10.17 -0.16
CA SER A 111 13.46 9.29 -1.28
C SER A 111 12.30 8.39 -1.72
N TYR A 112 11.34 8.14 -0.83
CA TYR A 112 10.15 7.35 -1.12
C TYR A 112 9.06 8.10 -1.92
N GLU A 113 9.21 9.42 -2.08
CA GLU A 113 8.27 10.21 -2.90
C GLU A 113 8.44 9.96 -4.41
N SER A 114 9.62 9.51 -4.83
CA SER A 114 9.99 9.36 -6.24
C SER A 114 10.68 8.03 -6.54
N PHE A 115 10.47 7.00 -5.73
CA PHE A 115 11.13 5.74 -6.00
C PHE A 115 10.51 5.00 -7.20
N ASP A 116 11.37 4.39 -7.99
CA ASP A 116 10.99 3.56 -9.12
C ASP A 116 10.51 2.18 -8.62
N VAL A 117 9.65 1.54 -9.40
CA VAL A 117 9.16 0.17 -9.12
C VAL A 117 10.29 -0.84 -8.90
N GLY A 118 11.48 -0.60 -9.50
CA GLY A 118 12.66 -1.43 -9.31
C GLY A 118 13.29 -1.34 -7.92
N ASP A 119 13.05 -0.24 -7.20
CA ASP A 119 13.63 0.04 -5.88
C ASP A 119 12.59 -0.06 -4.76
N MET A 120 11.42 -0.63 -5.05
CA MET A 120 10.31 -0.66 -4.12
C MET A 120 10.66 -1.42 -2.83
N ASN A 121 10.58 -0.70 -1.72
CA ASN A 121 10.77 -1.25 -0.39
C ASN A 121 9.42 -1.27 0.35
N TYR A 122 8.69 -2.36 0.20
CA TYR A 122 7.40 -2.56 0.87
C TYR A 122 7.49 -2.43 2.39
N ALA A 123 8.55 -2.95 3.00
CA ALA A 123 8.74 -2.88 4.45
C ALA A 123 8.95 -1.43 4.92
N GLY A 124 9.77 -0.66 4.22
CA GLY A 124 9.96 0.76 4.51
C GLY A 124 8.68 1.56 4.34
N SER A 125 7.95 1.34 3.25
CA SER A 125 6.65 1.97 2.99
C SER A 125 5.62 1.62 4.07
N THR A 126 5.53 0.35 4.46
CA THR A 126 4.67 -0.11 5.55
C THR A 126 5.04 0.55 6.87
N PHE A 127 6.35 0.65 7.17
CA PHE A 127 6.84 1.35 8.36
C PHE A 127 6.40 2.82 8.38
N MET A 128 6.51 3.52 7.24
CA MET A 128 6.08 4.92 7.13
C MET A 128 4.56 5.08 7.37
N ILE A 129 3.75 4.16 6.88
CA ILE A 129 2.29 4.15 7.14
C ILE A 129 2.01 3.94 8.62
N LEU A 130 2.67 3.00 9.27
CA LEU A 130 2.48 2.77 10.72
C LEU A 130 2.99 3.94 11.56
N ALA A 131 4.09 4.57 11.15
CA ALA A 131 4.57 5.80 11.77
C ALA A 131 3.54 6.93 11.63
N LEU A 132 2.94 7.11 10.45
CA LEU A 132 1.86 8.07 10.24
C LEU A 132 0.68 7.80 11.17
N VAL A 133 0.21 6.55 11.27
CA VAL A 133 -0.86 6.19 12.22
C VAL A 133 -0.46 6.53 13.66
N SER A 134 0.79 6.27 14.04
CA SER A 134 1.31 6.62 15.37
C SER A 134 1.30 8.14 15.62
N GLU A 135 1.72 8.94 14.65
CA GLU A 135 1.70 10.40 14.76
C GLU A 135 0.25 10.94 14.86
N LEU A 136 -0.67 10.41 14.06
CA LEU A 136 -2.09 10.77 14.15
C LEU A 136 -2.66 10.47 15.55
N LYS A 137 -2.26 9.36 16.18
CA LYS A 137 -2.66 9.05 17.56
C LYS A 137 -2.09 10.05 18.56
N LYS A 138 -0.86 10.54 18.39
CA LYS A 138 -0.25 11.55 19.26
C LYS A 138 -0.99 12.89 19.23
N ILE A 139 -1.57 13.25 18.08
CA ILE A 139 -2.36 14.49 17.93
C ILE A 139 -3.85 14.30 18.26
N GLY A 140 -4.24 13.13 18.80
CA GLY A 140 -5.57 12.89 19.36
C GLY A 140 -6.55 12.09 18.51
N PHE A 141 -6.11 11.51 17.40
CA PHE A 141 -6.95 10.53 16.70
C PHE A 141 -7.06 9.24 17.52
N SER A 142 -8.24 8.62 17.53
CA SER A 142 -8.33 7.22 17.94
C SER A 142 -7.60 6.34 16.91
N GLU A 143 -7.19 5.14 17.30
CA GLU A 143 -6.54 4.20 16.39
C GLU A 143 -7.41 3.89 15.18
N GLU A 144 -8.69 3.61 15.43
CA GLU A 144 -9.66 3.38 14.35
C GLU A 144 -9.75 4.56 13.38
N LYS A 145 -9.85 5.80 13.91
CA LYS A 145 -9.90 7.00 13.09
C LYS A 145 -8.61 7.21 12.30
N ALA A 146 -7.45 6.94 12.90
CA ALA A 146 -6.16 7.05 12.21
C ALA A 146 -6.09 6.09 11.02
N PHE A 147 -6.41 4.81 11.22
CA PHE A 147 -6.46 3.84 10.12
C PHE A 147 -7.53 4.18 9.08
N GLN A 148 -8.72 4.61 9.49
CA GLN A 148 -9.76 5.05 8.57
C GLN A 148 -9.30 6.24 7.71
N SER A 149 -8.56 7.18 8.29
CA SER A 149 -8.02 8.32 7.56
C SER A 149 -7.00 7.87 6.51
N VAL A 150 -6.12 6.94 6.85
CA VAL A 150 -5.08 6.42 5.94
C VAL A 150 -5.65 5.49 4.87
N TYR A 151 -6.57 4.60 5.23
CA TYR A 151 -7.08 3.59 4.31
C TYR A 151 -8.25 4.04 3.46
N LYS A 152 -8.94 5.11 3.86
CA LYS A 152 -10.15 5.57 3.18
C LYS A 152 -10.14 7.05 2.87
N THR A 153 -10.11 7.91 3.91
CA THR A 153 -10.37 9.35 3.73
C THR A 153 -9.36 10.03 2.82
N PHE A 154 -8.09 9.60 2.88
CA PHE A 154 -7.06 10.11 1.99
C PHE A 154 -7.39 9.81 0.51
N TRP A 155 -7.81 8.59 0.21
CA TRP A 155 -8.18 8.19 -1.16
C TRP A 155 -9.46 8.86 -1.64
N GLU A 156 -10.45 9.02 -0.77
CA GLU A 156 -11.67 9.80 -1.06
C GLU A 156 -11.39 11.28 -1.36
N SER A 157 -10.27 11.83 -0.89
CA SER A 157 -9.85 13.19 -1.24
C SER A 157 -9.33 13.34 -2.67
N ASN A 158 -9.25 12.22 -3.40
CA ASN A 158 -8.78 12.12 -4.79
C ASN A 158 -7.40 12.74 -5.00
N PRO A 159 -6.34 12.26 -4.31
CA PRO A 159 -4.99 12.80 -4.45
C PRO A 159 -4.42 12.57 -5.86
N SER A 160 -3.53 13.44 -6.29
CA SER A 160 -2.76 13.32 -7.53
C SER A 160 -1.29 13.61 -7.29
N ASN A 161 -0.43 13.31 -8.24
CA ASN A 161 1.00 13.65 -8.17
C ASN A 161 1.26 15.15 -7.93
N ILE A 162 0.32 16.00 -8.32
CA ILE A 162 0.46 17.45 -8.19
C ILE A 162 0.00 17.95 -6.81
N ASN A 163 -1.03 17.33 -6.22
CA ASN A 163 -1.70 17.88 -5.04
C ASN A 163 -1.62 16.99 -3.79
N TRP A 164 -0.96 15.85 -3.84
CA TRP A 164 -1.00 14.87 -2.76
C TRP A 164 -0.50 15.42 -1.41
N LYS A 165 0.52 16.30 -1.39
CA LYS A 165 1.00 16.92 -0.16
C LYS A 165 -0.07 17.82 0.48
N THR A 166 -0.78 18.59 -0.34
CA THR A 166 -1.94 19.38 0.13
C THR A 166 -3.05 18.49 0.67
N LYS A 167 -3.39 17.41 -0.07
CA LYS A 167 -4.39 16.43 0.38
C LYS A 167 -3.97 15.68 1.65
N PHE A 168 -2.70 15.40 1.79
CA PHE A 168 -2.11 14.82 2.99
C PHE A 168 -2.33 15.75 4.21
N GLU A 169 -1.99 17.02 4.08
CA GLU A 169 -2.18 18.03 5.13
C GLU A 169 -3.67 18.25 5.49
N GLU A 170 -4.54 18.31 4.47
CA GLU A 170 -5.99 18.45 4.67
C GLU A 170 -6.58 17.26 5.46
N VAL A 171 -6.16 16.04 5.18
CA VAL A 171 -6.72 14.83 5.79
C VAL A 171 -6.09 14.53 7.15
N PHE A 172 -4.77 14.63 7.24
CA PHE A 172 -4.03 14.21 8.43
C PHE A 172 -3.73 15.34 9.40
N THR A 173 -3.89 16.60 8.99
CA THR A 173 -3.62 17.80 9.81
C THR A 173 -2.15 17.94 10.25
N ILE A 174 -1.25 17.25 9.58
CA ILE A 174 0.20 17.32 9.75
C ILE A 174 0.84 17.45 8.38
N SER A 175 2.00 18.11 8.29
CA SER A 175 2.80 18.15 7.06
C SER A 175 3.52 16.82 6.83
N VAL A 176 3.77 16.50 5.58
CA VAL A 176 4.64 15.38 5.21
C VAL A 176 6.12 15.75 5.27
N ASP A 177 6.42 17.05 5.21
CA ASP A 177 7.78 17.62 5.26
C ASP A 177 8.26 17.86 6.69
#